data_c43fc2f490f90750ed7ead40bbef4b9b
#
_entry.id   c43fc2f490f90750ed7ead40bbef4b9b
#
_cell.length_a   1.000
_cell.length_b   1.000
_cell.length_c   1.000
_cell.angle_alpha   90.00
_cell.angle_beta   90.00
_cell.angle_gamma   90.00
#
_symmetry.space_group_name_H-M   'P 1'
#
loop_
_entity.id
_entity.type
_entity.pdbx_description
1 polymer ?
#
loop_
_entity_poly.entity_id
_entity_poly.type
_entity_poly.pdbx_seq_one_letter_code
_entity_poly.pdbx_strand_id
1 'polypeptide(L)'
;MKIASIAFTENGAKIVKMLAHEMDVKGYVFEKYNTDGLETFNNVSSLVRDIFKKYNAIVFVGACGIAVRSIAPYVKDKAKDPAVVVVDEKGNFAIPILSGHIGGANDLAEKIASLTSGVAVITTATDINKKFSVDTFAVRNNLHIGDTKLIKEISSQILNDKKVGLYTDYELKNVPDCFEESNEVGICISDDDKKPFRTTLNLMPKNVVLGIGCRKGCETVEESILAFLKVNGVSVYSLFVVATVDIKKNEKGIVEFCEKFDIPLLTFSAETLAAVEGKFTASEFVKKTVGVDNVCERAVCAVGAKITEKKTALNGTALALGRINTEIDFLKG
;
A
#
# COMPACT_ATOMS: atom_id res chain seq x y z
N MET A 1 -1.66 -5.73 -9.15
CA MET A 1 -1.08 -6.74 -8.22
C MET A 1 -0.26 -7.69 -9.05
N LYS A 2 1.03 -7.86 -8.78
CA LYS A 2 1.91 -8.80 -9.48
C LYS A 2 1.75 -10.20 -8.89
N ILE A 3 1.27 -11.17 -9.67
CA ILE A 3 0.87 -12.51 -9.19
C ILE A 3 1.77 -13.58 -9.81
N ALA A 4 2.23 -14.55 -9.01
CA ALA A 4 2.82 -15.80 -9.47
C ALA A 4 1.81 -16.95 -9.32
N SER A 5 1.60 -17.76 -10.35
CA SER A 5 0.73 -18.94 -10.26
C SER A 5 1.51 -20.21 -10.60
N ILE A 6 1.35 -21.27 -9.79
CA ILE A 6 2.17 -22.48 -9.81
C ILE A 6 1.26 -23.71 -10.00
N ALA A 7 1.52 -24.53 -11.01
CA ALA A 7 0.81 -25.77 -11.27
C ALA A 7 1.73 -27.00 -11.18
N PHE A 8 1.15 -28.12 -10.78
CA PHE A 8 1.85 -29.41 -10.59
C PHE A 8 1.31 -30.52 -11.50
N THR A 9 0.29 -30.23 -12.29
CA THR A 9 -0.41 -31.17 -13.18
C THR A 9 -0.77 -30.49 -14.50
N GLU A 10 -1.13 -31.27 -15.50
CA GLU A 10 -1.60 -30.73 -16.80
C GLU A 10 -2.91 -29.92 -16.64
N ASN A 11 -3.85 -30.41 -15.82
CA ASN A 11 -5.09 -29.67 -15.55
C ASN A 11 -4.82 -28.36 -14.82
N GLY A 12 -3.93 -28.38 -13.83
CA GLY A 12 -3.49 -27.16 -13.15
C GLY A 12 -2.84 -26.16 -14.10
N ALA A 13 -2.05 -26.62 -15.07
CA ALA A 13 -1.45 -25.75 -16.08
C ALA A 13 -2.50 -25.03 -16.94
N LYS A 14 -3.64 -25.68 -17.26
CA LYS A 14 -4.76 -25.04 -17.98
C LYS A 14 -5.37 -23.89 -17.17
N ILE A 15 -5.55 -24.10 -15.84
CA ILE A 15 -6.03 -23.05 -14.94
C ILE A 15 -5.02 -21.89 -14.88
N VAL A 16 -3.72 -22.18 -14.72
CA VAL A 16 -2.67 -21.13 -14.70
C VAL A 16 -2.68 -20.32 -16.00
N LYS A 17 -2.84 -20.95 -17.16
CA LYS A 17 -2.95 -20.23 -18.44
C LYS A 17 -4.19 -19.34 -18.51
N MET A 18 -5.33 -19.83 -18.05
CA MET A 18 -6.55 -19.04 -17.99
C MET A 18 -6.36 -17.81 -17.08
N LEU A 19 -5.77 -17.99 -15.90
CA LEU A 19 -5.48 -16.88 -14.99
C LEU A 19 -4.50 -15.87 -15.61
N ALA A 20 -3.49 -16.33 -16.34
CA ALA A 20 -2.53 -15.48 -17.02
C ALA A 20 -3.14 -14.68 -18.19
N HIS A 21 -4.23 -15.18 -18.78
CA HIS A 21 -4.98 -14.44 -19.81
C HIS A 21 -5.84 -13.32 -19.22
N GLU A 22 -6.44 -13.57 -18.04
CA GLU A 22 -7.43 -12.66 -17.43
C GLU A 22 -6.80 -11.66 -16.42
N MET A 23 -5.56 -11.91 -15.98
CA MET A 23 -4.88 -11.10 -14.97
C MET A 23 -3.38 -11.00 -15.25
N ASP A 24 -2.70 -10.04 -14.60
CA ASP A 24 -1.23 -9.91 -14.63
C ASP A 24 -0.58 -11.04 -13.78
N VAL A 25 -0.53 -12.24 -14.36
CA VAL A 25 -0.05 -13.46 -13.72
C VAL A 25 1.15 -14.03 -14.46
N LYS A 26 2.24 -14.25 -13.75
CA LYS A 26 3.37 -15.05 -14.21
C LYS A 26 3.13 -16.51 -13.87
N GLY A 27 2.98 -17.37 -14.88
CA GLY A 27 2.67 -18.78 -14.70
C GLY A 27 3.92 -19.66 -14.65
N TYR A 28 3.88 -20.64 -13.71
CA TYR A 28 4.91 -21.66 -13.52
C TYR A 28 4.27 -23.04 -13.55
N VAL A 29 4.94 -24.02 -14.18
CA VAL A 29 4.48 -25.41 -14.24
C VAL A 29 5.62 -26.39 -13.92
N PHE A 30 5.30 -27.49 -13.23
CA PHE A 30 6.30 -28.53 -12.96
C PHE A 30 6.83 -29.11 -14.29
N GLU A 31 8.15 -29.25 -14.43
CA GLU A 31 8.84 -29.55 -15.69
C GLU A 31 8.27 -30.74 -16.47
N LYS A 32 7.79 -31.79 -15.75
CA LYS A 32 7.13 -32.94 -16.36
C LYS A 32 5.92 -32.57 -17.22
N TYR A 33 5.26 -31.44 -16.92
CA TYR A 33 4.05 -30.98 -17.59
C TYR A 33 4.31 -29.67 -18.35
N ASN A 34 5.53 -29.57 -18.94
CA ASN A 34 5.92 -28.39 -19.72
C ASN A 34 4.83 -28.00 -20.72
N THR A 35 4.48 -26.74 -20.74
CA THR A 35 3.35 -26.20 -21.48
C THR A 35 3.73 -24.81 -22.01
N ASP A 36 3.55 -24.59 -23.32
CA ASP A 36 3.87 -23.32 -23.97
C ASP A 36 3.27 -22.12 -23.23
N GLY A 37 4.09 -21.10 -23.04
CA GLY A 37 3.71 -19.84 -22.36
C GLY A 37 3.85 -19.87 -20.83
N LEU A 38 4.29 -20.99 -20.23
CA LEU A 38 4.59 -21.08 -18.80
C LEU A 38 6.09 -21.34 -18.58
N GLU A 39 6.64 -20.83 -17.48
CA GLU A 39 7.99 -21.18 -17.03
C GLU A 39 8.00 -22.52 -16.29
N THR A 40 9.04 -23.34 -16.51
CA THR A 40 9.15 -24.64 -15.85
C THR A 40 9.94 -24.55 -14.55
N PHE A 41 9.58 -25.38 -13.58
CA PHE A 41 10.38 -25.60 -12.36
C PHE A 41 10.47 -27.11 -12.05
N ASN A 42 11.53 -27.51 -11.36
CA ASN A 42 11.75 -28.88 -10.89
C ASN A 42 11.69 -29.02 -9.36
N ASN A 43 11.81 -27.91 -8.64
CA ASN A 43 11.73 -27.87 -7.18
C ASN A 43 10.90 -26.68 -6.70
N VAL A 44 9.74 -26.98 -6.11
CA VAL A 44 8.80 -25.95 -5.64
C VAL A 44 9.36 -25.11 -4.50
N SER A 45 10.16 -25.69 -3.60
CA SER A 45 10.76 -24.95 -2.48
C SER A 45 11.77 -23.92 -2.97
N SER A 46 12.56 -24.26 -3.99
CA SER A 46 13.49 -23.32 -4.63
C SER A 46 12.74 -22.20 -5.35
N LEU A 47 11.71 -22.54 -6.12
CA LEU A 47 10.86 -21.56 -6.79
C LEU A 47 10.24 -20.59 -5.77
N VAL A 48 9.60 -21.11 -4.71
CA VAL A 48 8.93 -20.28 -3.70
C VAL A 48 9.93 -19.37 -2.97
N ARG A 49 11.12 -19.86 -2.64
CA ARG A 49 12.20 -19.01 -2.10
C ARG A 49 12.47 -17.79 -2.96
N ASP A 50 12.50 -17.99 -4.28
CA ASP A 50 12.90 -16.95 -5.22
C ASP A 50 11.76 -15.96 -5.53
N ILE A 51 10.49 -16.37 -5.37
CA ILE A 51 9.33 -15.54 -5.71
C ILE A 51 8.62 -14.93 -4.50
N PHE A 52 8.73 -15.49 -3.28
CA PHE A 52 7.93 -15.11 -2.11
C PHE A 52 7.98 -13.62 -1.77
N LYS A 53 9.14 -12.97 -1.98
CA LYS A 53 9.31 -11.53 -1.74
C LYS A 53 9.18 -10.66 -2.99
N LYS A 54 9.04 -11.27 -4.19
CA LYS A 54 9.02 -10.54 -5.45
C LYS A 54 7.62 -10.28 -5.97
N TYR A 55 6.65 -11.06 -5.50
CA TYR A 55 5.27 -11.00 -5.93
C TYR A 55 4.36 -10.55 -4.78
N ASN A 56 3.29 -9.86 -5.13
CA ASN A 56 2.27 -9.46 -4.16
C ASN A 56 1.35 -10.62 -3.80
N ALA A 57 1.21 -11.59 -4.71
CA ALA A 57 0.40 -12.80 -4.47
C ALA A 57 0.99 -14.04 -5.12
N ILE A 58 0.73 -15.20 -4.51
CA ILE A 58 1.10 -16.52 -5.03
C ILE A 58 -0.16 -17.40 -5.06
N VAL A 59 -0.46 -17.96 -6.22
CA VAL A 59 -1.56 -18.91 -6.42
C VAL A 59 -0.98 -20.31 -6.64
N PHE A 60 -1.33 -21.25 -5.80
CA PHE A 60 -0.98 -22.66 -5.99
C PHE A 60 -2.18 -23.40 -6.58
N VAL A 61 -2.02 -23.96 -7.77
CA VAL A 61 -3.03 -24.87 -8.35
C VAL A 61 -2.65 -26.30 -8.00
N GLY A 62 -3.24 -26.82 -6.91
CA GLY A 62 -2.92 -28.13 -6.36
C GLY A 62 -3.32 -28.28 -4.89
N ALA A 63 -2.70 -29.20 -4.17
CA ALA A 63 -3.05 -29.50 -2.79
C ALA A 63 -2.59 -28.42 -1.79
N CYS A 64 -3.46 -28.02 -0.85
CA CYS A 64 -3.14 -27.06 0.23
C CYS A 64 -1.86 -27.43 1.01
N GLY A 65 -1.66 -28.72 1.28
CA GLY A 65 -0.48 -29.20 2.01
C GLY A 65 0.85 -28.94 1.29
N ILE A 66 0.85 -28.88 -0.05
CA ILE A 66 2.04 -28.50 -0.83
C ILE A 66 2.31 -27.00 -0.62
N ALA A 67 1.30 -26.16 -0.76
CA ALA A 67 1.42 -24.73 -0.56
C ALA A 67 1.94 -24.39 0.84
N VAL A 68 1.28 -24.92 1.89
CA VAL A 68 1.65 -24.69 3.29
C VAL A 68 3.11 -25.07 3.55
N ARG A 69 3.55 -26.27 3.16
CA ARG A 69 4.96 -26.69 3.35
C ARG A 69 5.94 -25.82 2.59
N SER A 70 5.56 -25.35 1.40
CA SER A 70 6.45 -24.53 0.56
C SER A 70 6.63 -23.11 1.08
N ILE A 71 5.60 -22.50 1.68
CA ILE A 71 5.66 -21.11 2.19
C ILE A 71 6.12 -21.02 3.65
N ALA A 72 5.91 -22.07 4.46
CA ALA A 72 6.17 -22.06 5.91
C ALA A 72 7.52 -21.46 6.33
N PRO A 73 8.66 -21.74 5.64
CA PRO A 73 9.95 -21.14 6.01
C PRO A 73 10.03 -19.61 5.84
N TYR A 74 9.12 -19.00 5.08
CA TYR A 74 9.19 -17.61 4.68
C TYR A 74 8.14 -16.73 5.36
N VAL A 75 7.09 -17.33 5.93
CA VAL A 75 5.99 -16.63 6.61
C VAL A 75 6.51 -15.93 7.88
N LYS A 76 6.28 -14.61 7.97
CA LYS A 76 6.78 -13.78 9.07
C LYS A 76 5.77 -12.78 9.61
N ASP A 77 5.10 -12.03 8.72
CA ASP A 77 4.29 -10.89 9.10
C ASP A 77 3.09 -10.74 8.14
N LYS A 78 1.88 -10.81 8.70
CA LYS A 78 0.63 -10.70 7.94
C LYS A 78 0.47 -9.40 7.13
N ALA A 79 1.21 -8.35 7.48
CA ALA A 79 1.17 -7.07 6.80
C ALA A 79 2.19 -6.96 5.64
N LYS A 80 3.17 -7.89 5.58
CA LYS A 80 4.26 -7.87 4.60
C LYS A 80 4.32 -9.11 3.72
N ASP A 81 3.81 -10.24 4.21
CA ASP A 81 3.81 -11.49 3.48
C ASP A 81 2.80 -11.41 2.31
N PRO A 82 3.12 -12.01 1.16
CA PRO A 82 2.22 -12.00 0.01
C PRO A 82 0.90 -12.68 0.31
N ALA A 83 -0.13 -12.31 -0.43
CA ALA A 83 -1.36 -13.09 -0.49
C ALA A 83 -1.07 -14.52 -0.99
N VAL A 84 -1.62 -15.54 -0.34
CA VAL A 84 -1.51 -16.91 -0.86
C VAL A 84 -2.89 -17.54 -0.98
N VAL A 85 -3.22 -17.97 -2.20
CA VAL A 85 -4.46 -18.69 -2.52
C VAL A 85 -4.13 -20.07 -3.07
N VAL A 86 -4.86 -21.07 -2.65
CA VAL A 86 -4.80 -22.43 -3.22
C VAL A 86 -6.06 -22.68 -4.02
N VAL A 87 -5.89 -23.22 -5.22
CA VAL A 87 -6.98 -23.63 -6.12
C VAL A 87 -6.83 -25.12 -6.39
N ASP A 88 -7.90 -25.90 -6.29
CA ASP A 88 -7.83 -27.29 -6.68
C ASP A 88 -7.65 -27.44 -8.21
N GLU A 89 -7.17 -28.59 -8.68
CA GLU A 89 -6.84 -28.77 -10.09
C GLU A 89 -8.04 -28.74 -11.08
N LYS A 90 -9.27 -28.69 -10.54
CA LYS A 90 -10.49 -28.54 -11.33
C LYS A 90 -11.06 -27.11 -11.25
N GLY A 91 -10.48 -26.27 -10.38
CA GLY A 91 -10.96 -24.91 -10.17
C GLY A 91 -12.24 -24.80 -9.34
N ASN A 92 -12.66 -25.87 -8.65
CA ASN A 92 -13.90 -25.86 -7.86
C ASN A 92 -13.81 -24.98 -6.62
N PHE A 93 -12.61 -24.89 -6.00
CA PHE A 93 -12.40 -24.16 -4.75
C PHE A 93 -11.20 -23.24 -4.86
N ALA A 94 -11.36 -22.00 -4.46
CA ALA A 94 -10.27 -21.04 -4.26
C ALA A 94 -10.18 -20.72 -2.76
N ILE A 95 -9.07 -21.09 -2.13
CA ILE A 95 -8.90 -21.10 -0.68
C ILE A 95 -7.78 -20.12 -0.29
N PRO A 96 -8.08 -18.96 0.30
CA PRO A 96 -7.05 -18.06 0.84
C PRO A 96 -6.45 -18.68 2.10
N ILE A 97 -5.12 -18.86 2.12
CA ILE A 97 -4.41 -19.50 3.23
C ILE A 97 -3.44 -18.57 3.96
N LEU A 98 -3.10 -17.43 3.37
CA LEU A 98 -2.21 -16.42 3.97
C LEU A 98 -2.59 -15.02 3.51
N SER A 99 -2.51 -14.05 4.43
CA SER A 99 -2.72 -12.61 4.18
C SER A 99 -4.09 -12.30 3.56
N GLY A 100 -5.15 -12.84 4.17
CA GLY A 100 -6.54 -12.74 3.70
C GLY A 100 -7.01 -11.31 3.45
N HIS A 101 -6.88 -10.43 4.45
CA HIS A 101 -7.33 -9.03 4.39
C HIS A 101 -6.26 -8.11 3.78
N ILE A 102 -5.23 -7.73 4.55
CA ILE A 102 -4.20 -6.75 4.16
C ILE A 102 -3.50 -7.17 2.86
N GLY A 103 -3.18 -8.45 2.72
CA GLY A 103 -2.54 -8.96 1.50
C GLY A 103 -3.50 -9.16 0.33
N GLY A 104 -4.84 -9.15 0.56
CA GLY A 104 -5.85 -9.28 -0.48
C GLY A 104 -6.11 -10.71 -0.96
N ALA A 105 -5.76 -11.76 -0.15
CA ALA A 105 -5.98 -13.14 -0.57
C ALA A 105 -7.46 -13.52 -0.64
N ASN A 106 -8.34 -12.90 0.17
CA ASN A 106 -9.78 -13.13 0.12
C ASN A 106 -10.38 -12.60 -1.19
N ASP A 107 -10.08 -11.34 -1.55
CA ASP A 107 -10.54 -10.72 -2.81
C ASP A 107 -9.98 -11.48 -4.03
N LEU A 108 -8.73 -11.95 -3.96
CA LEU A 108 -8.11 -12.75 -5.02
C LEU A 108 -8.79 -14.12 -5.15
N ALA A 109 -9.15 -14.76 -4.05
CA ALA A 109 -9.87 -16.04 -4.07
C ALA A 109 -11.28 -15.88 -4.68
N GLU A 110 -12.01 -14.82 -4.35
CA GLU A 110 -13.31 -14.51 -4.95
C GLU A 110 -13.18 -14.27 -6.46
N LYS A 111 -12.18 -13.50 -6.88
CA LYS A 111 -11.92 -13.25 -8.30
C LYS A 111 -11.59 -14.54 -9.05
N ILE A 112 -10.73 -15.39 -8.50
CA ILE A 112 -10.38 -16.68 -9.11
C ILE A 112 -11.61 -17.60 -9.17
N ALA A 113 -12.39 -17.71 -8.10
CA ALA A 113 -13.62 -18.49 -8.06
C ALA A 113 -14.62 -18.05 -9.14
N SER A 114 -14.78 -16.71 -9.34
CA SER A 114 -15.62 -16.18 -10.42
C SER A 114 -15.12 -16.62 -11.80
N LEU A 115 -13.80 -16.59 -12.05
CA LEU A 115 -13.20 -16.98 -13.34
C LEU A 115 -13.29 -18.50 -13.60
N THR A 116 -13.19 -19.32 -12.55
CA THR A 116 -13.26 -20.78 -12.67
C THR A 116 -14.69 -21.34 -12.55
N SER A 117 -15.69 -20.48 -12.26
CA SER A 117 -17.04 -20.90 -11.85
C SER A 117 -17.02 -21.80 -10.60
N GLY A 118 -16.05 -21.60 -9.74
CA GLY A 118 -15.85 -22.30 -8.47
C GLY A 118 -16.40 -21.54 -7.27
N VAL A 119 -15.94 -21.93 -6.08
CA VAL A 119 -16.34 -21.34 -4.80
C VAL A 119 -15.11 -20.81 -4.07
N ALA A 120 -15.17 -19.56 -3.60
CA ALA A 120 -14.19 -19.02 -2.66
C ALA A 120 -14.48 -19.53 -1.24
N VAL A 121 -13.50 -20.16 -0.61
CA VAL A 121 -13.64 -20.75 0.74
C VAL A 121 -13.07 -19.76 1.76
N ILE A 122 -13.82 -18.69 2.03
CA ILE A 122 -13.42 -17.65 3.00
C ILE A 122 -13.72 -18.15 4.41
N THR A 123 -12.73 -18.08 5.32
CA THR A 123 -12.85 -18.55 6.70
C THR A 123 -12.65 -17.47 7.75
N THR A 124 -12.38 -16.24 7.33
CA THR A 124 -12.12 -15.11 8.21
C THR A 124 -13.41 -14.67 8.92
N ALA A 125 -13.38 -14.58 10.25
CA ALA A 125 -14.59 -14.33 11.06
C ALA A 125 -15.30 -13.02 10.69
N THR A 126 -14.58 -11.94 10.40
CA THR A 126 -15.16 -10.65 10.00
C THR A 126 -15.93 -10.77 8.69
N ASP A 127 -15.40 -11.49 7.70
CA ASP A 127 -16.07 -11.68 6.41
C ASP A 127 -17.32 -12.56 6.53
N ILE A 128 -17.20 -13.70 7.24
CA ILE A 128 -18.34 -14.63 7.44
C ILE A 128 -19.50 -13.93 8.15
N ASN A 129 -19.19 -13.10 9.16
CA ASN A 129 -20.20 -12.38 9.93
C ASN A 129 -20.60 -11.05 9.29
N LYS A 130 -20.06 -10.69 8.12
CA LYS A 130 -20.28 -9.41 7.43
C LYS A 130 -20.05 -8.21 8.36
N LYS A 131 -19.06 -8.31 9.25
CA LYS A 131 -18.69 -7.25 10.17
C LYS A 131 -17.61 -6.36 9.55
N PHE A 132 -17.57 -5.12 9.99
CA PHE A 132 -16.52 -4.19 9.56
C PHE A 132 -15.13 -4.73 9.89
N SER A 133 -14.26 -4.73 8.90
CA SER A 133 -12.86 -5.13 8.98
C SER A 133 -11.97 -3.90 8.78
N VAL A 134 -11.29 -3.48 9.84
CA VAL A 134 -10.49 -2.26 9.82
C VAL A 134 -9.26 -2.36 8.90
N ASP A 135 -8.67 -3.53 8.80
CA ASP A 135 -7.51 -3.76 7.94
C ASP A 135 -7.91 -3.79 6.45
N THR A 136 -9.02 -4.42 6.10
CA THR A 136 -9.60 -4.35 4.73
C THR A 136 -9.97 -2.90 4.37
N PHE A 137 -10.63 -2.18 5.27
CA PHE A 137 -10.98 -0.77 5.09
C PHE A 137 -9.74 0.10 4.85
N ALA A 138 -8.69 -0.11 5.65
CA ALA A 138 -7.45 0.65 5.50
C ALA A 138 -6.78 0.42 4.13
N VAL A 139 -6.72 -0.83 3.66
CA VAL A 139 -6.15 -1.17 2.34
C VAL A 139 -6.96 -0.53 1.22
N ARG A 140 -8.28 -0.70 1.23
CA ARG A 140 -9.18 -0.18 0.18
C ARG A 140 -9.16 1.35 0.07
N ASN A 141 -8.94 2.03 1.19
CA ASN A 141 -8.84 3.50 1.23
C ASN A 141 -7.40 4.05 1.21
N ASN A 142 -6.39 3.19 0.99
CA ASN A 142 -4.98 3.58 0.99
C ASN A 142 -4.55 4.30 2.28
N LEU A 143 -4.94 3.72 3.44
CA LEU A 143 -4.59 4.24 4.75
C LEU A 143 -3.43 3.43 5.34
N HIS A 144 -2.46 4.11 5.93
CA HIS A 144 -1.46 3.46 6.76
C HIS A 144 -2.04 3.14 8.13
N ILE A 145 -1.77 1.95 8.64
CA ILE A 145 -2.19 1.52 9.98
C ILE A 145 -1.05 1.76 10.96
N GLY A 146 -1.24 2.64 11.93
CA GLY A 146 -0.18 3.05 12.86
C GLY A 146 0.32 1.90 13.74
N ASP A 147 -0.56 1.20 14.44
CA ASP A 147 -0.21 0.01 15.24
C ASP A 147 -1.09 -1.18 14.88
N THR A 148 -0.53 -2.11 14.11
CA THR A 148 -1.26 -3.31 13.66
C THR A 148 -1.70 -4.24 14.80
N LYS A 149 -1.13 -4.14 16.01
CA LYS A 149 -1.55 -4.91 17.16
C LYS A 149 -2.94 -4.51 17.65
N LEU A 150 -3.30 -3.24 17.49
CA LEU A 150 -4.61 -2.71 17.88
C LEU A 150 -5.75 -3.15 16.94
N ILE A 151 -5.45 -3.66 15.74
CA ILE A 151 -6.45 -4.25 14.84
C ILE A 151 -7.25 -5.33 15.59
N LYS A 152 -6.56 -6.19 16.36
CA LYS A 152 -7.20 -7.27 17.10
C LYS A 152 -8.19 -6.74 18.15
N GLU A 153 -7.83 -5.66 18.83
CA GLU A 153 -8.69 -5.03 19.85
C GLU A 153 -9.97 -4.48 19.21
N ILE A 154 -9.83 -3.67 18.14
CA ILE A 154 -10.97 -3.12 17.40
C ILE A 154 -11.87 -4.23 16.85
N SER A 155 -11.29 -5.24 16.18
CA SER A 155 -12.03 -6.35 15.60
C SER A 155 -12.75 -7.18 16.66
N SER A 156 -12.13 -7.40 17.84
CA SER A 156 -12.76 -8.12 18.94
C SER A 156 -13.98 -7.39 19.49
N GLN A 157 -13.92 -6.06 19.62
CA GLN A 157 -15.09 -5.27 20.06
C GLN A 157 -16.24 -5.43 19.06
N ILE A 158 -15.96 -5.24 17.77
CA ILE A 158 -16.97 -5.30 16.70
C ILE A 158 -17.57 -6.70 16.54
N LEU A 159 -16.75 -7.76 16.64
CA LEU A 159 -17.24 -9.15 16.58
C LEU A 159 -18.15 -9.51 17.76
N ASN A 160 -17.98 -8.87 18.92
CA ASN A 160 -18.82 -9.03 20.08
C ASN A 160 -20.00 -8.03 20.12
N ASP A 161 -20.38 -7.46 18.97
CA ASP A 161 -21.47 -6.48 18.83
C ASP A 161 -21.32 -5.22 19.70
N LYS A 162 -20.09 -4.92 20.13
CA LYS A 162 -19.77 -3.66 20.79
C LYS A 162 -19.40 -2.62 19.75
N LYS A 163 -19.81 -1.39 20.00
CA LYS A 163 -19.44 -0.26 19.17
C LYS A 163 -18.09 0.31 19.58
N VAL A 164 -17.45 0.99 18.64
CA VAL A 164 -16.14 1.62 18.83
C VAL A 164 -16.21 3.10 18.46
N GLY A 165 -15.33 3.91 19.01
CA GLY A 165 -15.24 5.33 18.69
C GLY A 165 -14.72 5.58 17.28
N LEU A 166 -15.16 6.69 16.65
CA LEU A 166 -14.66 7.15 15.36
C LEU A 166 -14.37 8.65 15.44
N TYR A 167 -13.12 9.00 15.20
CA TYR A 167 -12.67 10.38 15.02
C TYR A 167 -12.07 10.55 13.63
N THR A 168 -12.36 11.66 12.97
CA THR A 168 -11.81 11.94 11.64
C THR A 168 -11.65 13.42 11.37
N ASP A 169 -10.61 13.76 10.59
CA ASP A 169 -10.43 15.08 9.97
C ASP A 169 -10.96 15.12 8.53
N TYR A 170 -11.54 14.02 8.04
CA TYR A 170 -12.00 13.83 6.66
C TYR A 170 -13.50 13.65 6.57
N GLU A 171 -14.06 13.97 5.42
CA GLU A 171 -15.42 13.55 5.09
C GLU A 171 -15.44 12.05 4.83
N LEU A 172 -16.39 11.36 5.46
CA LEU A 172 -16.56 9.92 5.37
C LEU A 172 -17.87 9.59 4.66
N LYS A 173 -17.83 8.54 3.83
CA LYS A 173 -19.03 7.99 3.19
C LYS A 173 -19.36 6.61 3.74
N ASN A 174 -20.66 6.29 3.79
CA ASN A 174 -21.20 4.98 4.13
C ASN A 174 -20.69 4.42 5.47
N VAL A 175 -20.63 5.26 6.51
CA VAL A 175 -20.16 4.88 7.85
C VAL A 175 -21.07 3.80 8.42
N PRO A 176 -20.55 2.62 8.82
CA PRO A 176 -21.37 1.55 9.37
C PRO A 176 -21.80 1.82 10.82
N ASP A 177 -22.91 1.15 11.23
CA ASP A 177 -23.53 1.33 12.56
C ASP A 177 -22.68 0.82 13.73
N CYS A 178 -21.51 0.22 13.48
CA CYS A 178 -20.61 -0.25 14.53
C CYS A 178 -19.82 0.89 15.21
N PHE A 179 -20.00 2.15 14.79
CA PHE A 179 -19.38 3.31 15.40
C PHE A 179 -20.35 4.10 16.28
N GLU A 180 -19.81 4.69 17.35
CA GLU A 180 -20.54 5.59 18.25
C GLU A 180 -19.60 6.61 18.89
N GLU A 181 -20.13 7.59 19.62
CA GLU A 181 -19.33 8.42 20.50
C GLU A 181 -18.81 7.58 21.69
N SER A 182 -17.49 7.45 21.79
CA SER A 182 -16.80 6.67 22.82
C SER A 182 -15.50 7.36 23.17
N ASN A 183 -15.03 7.19 24.40
CA ASN A 183 -13.72 7.68 24.85
C ASN A 183 -12.73 6.54 25.14
N GLU A 184 -13.15 5.28 25.07
CA GLU A 184 -12.33 4.13 25.48
C GLU A 184 -11.49 3.57 24.33
N VAL A 185 -12.14 3.02 23.31
CA VAL A 185 -11.48 2.36 22.18
C VAL A 185 -12.04 2.91 20.88
N GLY A 186 -11.19 3.31 19.95
CA GLY A 186 -11.68 3.85 18.69
C GLY A 186 -10.63 3.94 17.60
N ILE A 187 -11.11 4.32 16.41
CA ILE A 187 -10.32 4.57 15.21
C ILE A 187 -10.21 6.07 15.01
N CYS A 188 -8.98 6.54 14.74
CA CYS A 188 -8.70 7.93 14.38
C CYS A 188 -8.21 7.98 12.93
N ILE A 189 -8.94 8.66 12.04
CA ILE A 189 -8.55 8.87 10.63
C ILE A 189 -8.06 10.32 10.51
N SER A 190 -6.74 10.50 10.46
CA SER A 190 -6.09 11.81 10.48
C SER A 190 -4.72 11.75 9.81
N ASP A 191 -4.20 12.88 9.35
CA ASP A 191 -2.81 12.99 8.86
C ASP A 191 -1.78 12.89 9.98
N ASP A 192 -2.20 13.03 11.23
CA ASP A 192 -1.34 13.08 12.40
C ASP A 192 -1.65 11.93 13.38
N ASP A 193 -0.73 11.66 14.31
CA ASP A 193 -0.86 10.65 15.38
C ASP A 193 -1.68 11.21 16.56
N LYS A 194 -2.94 11.56 16.30
CA LYS A 194 -3.88 12.00 17.34
C LYS A 194 -4.32 10.84 18.20
N LYS A 195 -4.68 11.15 19.47
CA LYS A 195 -5.13 10.15 20.44
C LYS A 195 -6.45 10.57 21.09
N PRO A 196 -7.55 10.60 20.30
CA PRO A 196 -8.86 11.01 20.83
C PRO A 196 -9.48 9.99 21.78
N PHE A 197 -8.99 8.74 21.82
CA PHE A 197 -9.47 7.66 22.66
C PHE A 197 -8.37 7.17 23.60
N ARG A 198 -8.73 6.51 24.68
CA ARG A 198 -7.78 5.85 25.57
C ARG A 198 -6.94 4.80 24.84
N THR A 199 -7.59 4.02 23.96
CA THR A 199 -6.93 3.15 22.98
C THR A 199 -7.30 3.62 21.59
N THR A 200 -6.35 4.25 20.90
CA THR A 200 -6.57 4.84 19.58
C THR A 200 -5.81 4.04 18.50
N LEU A 201 -6.55 3.50 17.54
CA LEU A 201 -5.96 2.99 16.30
C LEU A 201 -5.91 4.11 15.26
N ASN A 202 -4.72 4.61 14.96
CA ASN A 202 -4.53 5.63 13.93
C ASN A 202 -4.51 4.99 12.54
N LEU A 203 -5.33 5.54 11.64
CA LEU A 203 -5.36 5.27 10.22
C LEU A 203 -4.99 6.56 9.48
N MET A 204 -3.85 6.57 8.81
CA MET A 204 -3.29 7.77 8.18
C MET A 204 -3.46 7.69 6.66
N PRO A 205 -4.29 8.55 6.04
CA PRO A 205 -4.44 8.58 4.58
C PRO A 205 -3.11 8.90 3.90
N LYS A 206 -2.68 8.06 2.95
CA LYS A 206 -1.51 8.34 2.11
C LYS A 206 -1.91 9.28 0.98
N ASN A 207 -1.97 10.57 1.26
CA ASN A 207 -2.43 11.59 0.32
C ASN A 207 -1.59 12.88 0.35
N VAL A 208 -0.60 12.95 1.22
CA VAL A 208 0.28 14.13 1.33
C VAL A 208 1.46 13.99 0.37
N VAL A 209 1.71 15.03 -0.41
CA VAL A 209 2.85 15.16 -1.32
C VAL A 209 3.86 16.10 -0.70
N LEU A 210 5.08 15.64 -0.52
CA LEU A 210 6.21 16.46 -0.08
C LEU A 210 7.03 16.89 -1.29
N GLY A 211 7.03 18.18 -1.60
CA GLY A 211 7.94 18.76 -2.57
C GLY A 211 9.25 19.18 -1.88
N ILE A 212 10.38 18.79 -2.44
CA ILE A 212 11.70 19.08 -1.87
C ILE A 212 12.69 19.63 -2.89
N GLY A 213 13.45 20.62 -2.47
CA GLY A 213 14.71 21.05 -3.05
C GLY A 213 15.77 21.10 -1.95
N CYS A 214 17.03 20.79 -2.24
CA CYS A 214 18.12 20.90 -1.28
C CYS A 214 19.44 21.28 -1.95
N ARG A 215 20.41 21.76 -1.16
CA ARG A 215 21.79 21.93 -1.60
C ARG A 215 22.40 20.56 -1.91
N LYS A 216 23.38 20.53 -2.81
CA LYS A 216 24.11 19.29 -3.11
C LYS A 216 24.84 18.80 -1.85
N GLY A 217 24.68 17.51 -1.52
CA GLY A 217 25.31 16.91 -0.34
C GLY A 217 24.74 17.38 0.99
N CYS A 218 23.45 17.78 1.04
CA CYS A 218 22.79 18.18 2.28
C CYS A 218 22.62 16.97 3.22
N GLU A 219 23.26 17.01 4.39
CA GLU A 219 23.24 15.92 5.37
C GLU A 219 22.03 15.97 6.31
N THR A 220 21.33 17.09 6.38
CA THR A 220 20.20 17.35 7.30
C THR A 220 18.83 17.13 6.65
N VAL A 221 18.75 16.40 5.54
CA VAL A 221 17.50 16.22 4.77
C VAL A 221 16.43 15.55 5.62
N GLU A 222 16.72 14.41 6.23
CA GLU A 222 15.75 13.68 7.07
C GLU A 222 15.28 14.52 8.25
N GLU A 223 16.20 15.13 9.00
CA GLU A 223 15.88 15.98 10.15
C GLU A 223 14.96 17.14 9.74
N SER A 224 15.30 17.81 8.64
CA SER A 224 14.52 18.93 8.12
C SER A 224 13.10 18.51 7.70
N ILE A 225 12.96 17.37 7.01
CA ILE A 225 11.65 16.83 6.62
C ILE A 225 10.81 16.51 7.86
N LEU A 226 11.37 15.76 8.82
CA LEU A 226 10.62 15.34 10.01
C LEU A 226 10.22 16.56 10.87
N ALA A 227 11.09 17.55 11.01
CA ALA A 227 10.77 18.80 11.71
C ALA A 227 9.65 19.57 11.00
N PHE A 228 9.71 19.67 9.66
CA PHE A 228 8.71 20.36 8.86
C PHE A 228 7.35 19.67 8.94
N LEU A 229 7.30 18.34 8.81
CA LEU A 229 6.09 17.56 8.96
C LEU A 229 5.47 17.74 10.35
N LYS A 230 6.28 17.65 11.41
CA LYS A 230 5.82 17.80 12.80
C LYS A 230 5.19 19.17 13.06
N VAL A 231 5.77 20.25 12.57
CA VAL A 231 5.23 21.62 12.73
C VAL A 231 3.88 21.77 12.04
N ASN A 232 3.68 21.04 10.94
CA ASN A 232 2.45 21.07 10.15
C ASN A 232 1.42 19.98 10.55
N GLY A 233 1.66 19.25 11.65
CA GLY A 233 0.74 18.21 12.11
C GLY A 233 0.53 17.10 11.10
N VAL A 234 1.61 16.68 10.43
CA VAL A 234 1.59 15.62 9.41
C VAL A 234 2.54 14.49 9.80
N SER A 235 2.03 13.28 9.87
CA SER A 235 2.85 12.08 10.04
C SER A 235 3.62 11.76 8.76
N VAL A 236 4.83 11.24 8.90
CA VAL A 236 5.61 10.72 7.77
C VAL A 236 4.86 9.59 7.03
N TYR A 237 4.00 8.87 7.71
CA TYR A 237 3.20 7.79 7.14
C TYR A 237 2.00 8.26 6.31
N SER A 238 1.66 9.56 6.37
CA SER A 238 0.68 10.19 5.47
C SER A 238 1.30 10.60 4.14
N LEU A 239 2.63 10.53 3.99
CA LEU A 239 3.27 10.83 2.73
C LEU A 239 2.93 9.77 1.68
N PHE A 240 2.34 10.24 0.57
CA PHE A 240 2.10 9.47 -0.63
C PHE A 240 3.36 9.38 -1.49
N VAL A 241 4.08 10.50 -1.61
CA VAL A 241 5.25 10.62 -2.48
C VAL A 241 6.13 11.81 -2.07
N VAL A 242 7.43 11.66 -2.28
CA VAL A 242 8.38 12.78 -2.29
C VAL A 242 8.62 13.18 -3.75
N ALA A 243 8.51 14.48 -4.05
CA ALA A 243 8.63 15.01 -5.40
C ALA A 243 9.74 16.06 -5.50
N THR A 244 10.58 15.98 -6.54
CA THR A 244 11.71 16.89 -6.76
C THR A 244 12.07 17.05 -8.24
N VAL A 245 13.09 17.82 -8.56
CA VAL A 245 13.65 17.94 -9.90
C VAL A 245 14.62 16.77 -10.20
N ASP A 246 14.72 16.35 -11.45
CA ASP A 246 15.48 15.19 -11.92
C ASP A 246 16.98 15.23 -11.59
N ILE A 247 17.61 16.42 -11.55
CA ILE A 247 19.01 16.57 -11.12
C ILE A 247 19.22 16.15 -9.66
N LYS A 248 18.16 15.99 -8.87
CA LYS A 248 18.17 15.54 -7.47
C LYS A 248 17.79 14.06 -7.28
N LYS A 249 17.55 13.32 -8.35
CA LYS A 249 17.17 11.89 -8.29
C LYS A 249 18.13 11.00 -7.51
N ASN A 250 19.42 11.35 -7.48
CA ASN A 250 20.48 10.62 -6.79
C ASN A 250 21.02 11.39 -5.56
N GLU A 251 20.31 12.38 -5.05
CA GLU A 251 20.71 13.11 -3.86
C GLU A 251 20.57 12.19 -2.64
N LYS A 252 21.71 11.84 -2.02
CA LYS A 252 21.82 10.80 -1.00
C LYS A 252 20.77 10.95 0.12
N GLY A 253 20.67 12.15 0.71
CA GLY A 253 19.73 12.36 1.82
C GLY A 253 18.26 12.20 1.43
N ILE A 254 17.86 12.51 0.19
CA ILE A 254 16.49 12.30 -0.31
C ILE A 254 16.23 10.81 -0.54
N VAL A 255 17.17 10.10 -1.18
CA VAL A 255 17.03 8.67 -1.48
C VAL A 255 16.97 7.85 -0.19
N GLU A 256 17.89 8.08 0.76
CA GLU A 256 17.92 7.40 2.06
C GLU A 256 16.63 7.63 2.87
N PHE A 257 16.08 8.85 2.85
CA PHE A 257 14.80 9.14 3.49
C PHE A 257 13.66 8.33 2.85
N CYS A 258 13.57 8.33 1.52
CA CYS A 258 12.54 7.60 0.78
C CYS A 258 12.63 6.09 1.02
N GLU A 259 13.83 5.51 1.00
CA GLU A 259 14.07 4.08 1.28
C GLU A 259 13.73 3.72 2.73
N LYS A 260 14.13 4.54 3.71
CA LYS A 260 13.87 4.31 5.12
C LYS A 260 12.39 4.22 5.47
N PHE A 261 11.57 5.08 4.85
CA PHE A 261 10.13 5.17 5.13
C PHE A 261 9.25 4.49 4.08
N ASP A 262 9.86 3.81 3.10
CA ASP A 262 9.16 3.15 1.98
C ASP A 262 8.21 4.11 1.23
N ILE A 263 8.73 5.31 0.89
CA ILE A 263 8.00 6.36 0.19
C ILE A 263 8.54 6.49 -1.22
N PRO A 264 7.71 6.47 -2.27
CA PRO A 264 8.16 6.68 -3.64
C PRO A 264 8.82 8.05 -3.84
N LEU A 265 9.89 8.10 -4.66
CA LEU A 265 10.50 9.33 -5.13
C LEU A 265 10.09 9.58 -6.58
N LEU A 266 9.39 10.69 -6.85
CA LEU A 266 9.09 11.17 -8.19
C LEU A 266 10.01 12.32 -8.57
N THR A 267 10.52 12.29 -9.78
CA THR A 267 11.38 13.36 -10.30
C THR A 267 10.83 13.90 -11.62
N PHE A 268 10.93 15.20 -11.80
CA PHE A 268 10.44 15.93 -12.97
C PHE A 268 11.57 16.71 -13.63
N SER A 269 11.53 16.86 -14.95
CA SER A 269 12.47 17.74 -15.62
C SER A 269 12.21 19.21 -15.29
N ALA A 270 13.23 20.05 -15.46
CA ALA A 270 13.08 21.48 -15.25
C ALA A 270 11.99 22.11 -16.15
N GLU A 271 11.88 21.61 -17.40
CA GLU A 271 10.85 22.03 -18.36
C GLU A 271 9.45 21.68 -17.87
N THR A 272 9.25 20.45 -17.34
CA THR A 272 7.98 20.02 -16.79
C THR A 272 7.59 20.91 -15.60
N LEU A 273 8.52 21.20 -14.70
CA LEU A 273 8.26 22.07 -13.56
C LEU A 273 7.99 23.52 -13.99
N ALA A 274 8.68 24.02 -15.02
CA ALA A 274 8.46 25.37 -15.56
C ALA A 274 7.06 25.53 -16.19
N ALA A 275 6.56 24.47 -16.81
CA ALA A 275 5.22 24.44 -17.44
C ALA A 275 4.06 24.38 -16.41
N VAL A 276 4.32 24.08 -15.13
CA VAL A 276 3.28 24.07 -14.10
C VAL A 276 2.77 25.47 -13.88
N GLU A 277 1.49 25.69 -14.11
CA GLU A 277 0.83 26.98 -13.89
C GLU A 277 0.54 27.21 -12.40
N GLY A 278 0.70 28.45 -11.95
CA GLY A 278 0.41 28.83 -10.55
C GLY A 278 1.24 30.01 -10.06
N LYS A 279 0.94 30.43 -8.83
CA LYS A 279 1.72 31.47 -8.11
C LYS A 279 2.61 30.80 -7.09
N PHE A 280 3.92 30.77 -7.35
CA PHE A 280 4.91 30.10 -6.53
C PHE A 280 5.85 31.09 -5.84
N THR A 281 6.45 30.66 -4.74
CA THR A 281 7.43 31.47 -3.98
C THR A 281 8.76 31.48 -4.74
N ALA A 282 9.02 32.53 -5.48
CA ALA A 282 10.19 32.66 -6.35
C ALA A 282 11.53 32.63 -5.60
N SER A 283 12.57 32.10 -6.24
CA SER A 283 13.95 32.10 -5.78
C SER A 283 14.90 32.33 -6.95
N GLU A 284 15.53 33.48 -6.99
CA GLU A 284 16.52 33.84 -8.01
C GLU A 284 17.70 32.85 -8.06
N PHE A 285 18.14 32.34 -6.91
CA PHE A 285 19.20 31.36 -6.84
C PHE A 285 18.80 30.05 -7.54
N VAL A 286 17.59 29.54 -7.28
CA VAL A 286 17.07 28.30 -7.89
C VAL A 286 16.87 28.50 -9.39
N LYS A 287 16.37 29.67 -9.81
CA LYS A 287 16.19 30.01 -11.23
C LYS A 287 17.49 29.97 -12.01
N LYS A 288 18.59 30.52 -11.43
CA LYS A 288 19.92 30.47 -12.05
C LYS A 288 20.52 29.07 -12.12
N THR A 289 20.19 28.20 -11.15
CA THR A 289 20.83 26.87 -11.01
C THR A 289 20.06 25.76 -11.73
N VAL A 290 18.73 25.83 -11.71
CA VAL A 290 17.82 24.75 -12.16
C VAL A 290 17.02 25.17 -13.40
N GLY A 291 16.89 26.47 -13.65
CA GLY A 291 16.05 27.00 -14.74
C GLY A 291 14.61 27.31 -14.32
N VAL A 292 14.22 26.96 -13.11
CA VAL A 292 12.89 27.26 -12.55
C VAL A 292 13.03 28.06 -11.25
N ASP A 293 12.06 28.92 -10.96
CA ASP A 293 12.08 29.79 -9.79
C ASP A 293 11.72 29.10 -8.47
N ASN A 294 11.07 27.93 -8.54
CA ASN A 294 10.65 27.13 -7.39
C ASN A 294 10.58 25.66 -7.77
N VAL A 295 11.28 24.79 -7.04
CA VAL A 295 11.25 23.33 -7.26
C VAL A 295 10.16 22.67 -6.39
N CYS A 296 10.16 22.93 -5.07
CA CYS A 296 9.33 22.18 -4.14
C CYS A 296 7.81 22.40 -4.38
N GLU A 297 7.34 23.63 -4.49
CA GLU A 297 5.91 23.90 -4.74
C GLU A 297 5.47 23.40 -6.12
N ARG A 298 6.31 23.62 -7.17
CA ARG A 298 6.00 23.15 -8.53
C ARG A 298 5.97 21.63 -8.61
N ALA A 299 6.87 20.94 -7.90
CA ALA A 299 6.89 19.47 -7.85
C ALA A 299 5.62 18.93 -7.16
N VAL A 300 5.12 19.57 -6.10
CA VAL A 300 3.82 19.25 -5.48
C VAL A 300 2.69 19.34 -6.51
N CYS A 301 2.62 20.45 -7.25
CA CYS A 301 1.58 20.64 -8.26
C CYS A 301 1.74 19.71 -9.47
N ALA A 302 2.96 19.37 -9.87
CA ALA A 302 3.23 18.42 -10.96
C ALA A 302 2.72 17.00 -10.67
N VAL A 303 2.64 16.62 -9.39
CA VAL A 303 1.97 15.37 -8.94
C VAL A 303 0.45 15.46 -9.05
N GLY A 304 -0.13 16.64 -9.20
CA GLY A 304 -1.57 16.90 -9.19
C GLY A 304 -2.14 17.25 -7.80
N ALA A 305 -1.27 17.52 -6.83
CA ALA A 305 -1.69 17.91 -5.48
C ALA A 305 -1.95 19.43 -5.38
N LYS A 306 -2.86 19.81 -4.49
CA LYS A 306 -3.08 21.21 -4.11
C LYS A 306 -2.15 21.59 -2.98
N ILE A 307 -1.40 22.68 -3.11
CA ILE A 307 -0.50 23.19 -2.06
C ILE A 307 -1.30 23.49 -0.80
N THR A 308 -0.89 22.93 0.31
CA THR A 308 -1.40 23.23 1.66
C THR A 308 -0.40 24.07 2.45
N GLU A 309 0.91 23.74 2.31
CA GLU A 309 1.99 24.52 2.92
C GLU A 309 2.97 24.98 1.85
N LYS A 310 3.17 26.30 1.81
CA LYS A 310 4.11 26.92 0.88
C LYS A 310 5.56 26.65 1.27
N LYS A 311 6.46 26.96 0.35
CA LYS A 311 7.89 26.81 0.52
C LYS A 311 8.40 27.35 1.85
N THR A 312 8.99 26.47 2.64
CA THR A 312 9.75 26.76 3.85
C THR A 312 11.20 26.34 3.65
N ALA A 313 12.12 27.25 3.93
CA ALA A 313 13.56 26.95 3.88
C ALA A 313 14.04 26.52 5.28
N LEU A 314 14.69 25.37 5.38
CA LEU A 314 15.17 24.81 6.64
C LEU A 314 16.48 24.03 6.41
N ASN A 315 17.53 24.41 7.12
CA ASN A 315 18.85 23.71 7.15
C ASN A 315 19.38 23.30 5.74
N GLY A 316 19.28 24.17 4.75
CA GLY A 316 19.75 23.89 3.40
C GLY A 316 18.77 23.12 2.51
N THR A 317 17.56 22.85 3.01
CA THR A 317 16.42 22.31 2.25
C THR A 317 15.38 23.40 1.98
N ALA A 318 14.54 23.18 0.98
CA ALA A 318 13.32 23.94 0.71
C ALA A 318 12.18 22.94 0.55
N LEU A 319 11.20 23.00 1.41
CA LEU A 319 10.11 22.04 1.56
C LEU A 319 8.76 22.70 1.31
N ALA A 320 7.84 21.98 0.72
CA ALA A 320 6.45 22.37 0.54
C ALA A 320 5.54 21.15 0.68
N LEU A 321 4.31 21.31 1.18
CA LEU A 321 3.33 20.23 1.24
C LEU A 321 2.14 20.53 0.33
N GLY A 322 1.54 19.49 -0.15
CA GLY A 322 0.23 19.52 -0.78
C GLY A 322 -0.53 18.24 -0.55
N ARG A 323 -1.83 18.26 -0.88
CA ARG A 323 -2.71 17.10 -0.73
C ARG A 323 -3.37 16.73 -2.04
N ILE A 324 -3.43 15.44 -2.29
CA ILE A 324 -4.27 14.83 -3.31
C ILE A 324 -5.66 14.69 -2.72
N ASN A 325 -6.68 15.02 -3.51
CA ASN A 325 -8.07 14.83 -3.08
C ASN A 325 -8.31 13.34 -2.80
N THR A 326 -8.75 13.04 -1.58
CA THR A 326 -8.96 11.67 -1.10
C THR A 326 -10.37 11.53 -0.58
N GLU A 327 -11.07 10.56 -1.11
CA GLU A 327 -12.39 10.15 -0.65
C GLU A 327 -12.23 8.87 0.19
N ILE A 328 -12.78 8.89 1.41
CA ILE A 328 -12.76 7.76 2.33
C ILE A 328 -14.17 7.18 2.40
N ASP A 329 -14.32 5.96 1.88
CA ASP A 329 -15.61 5.29 1.78
C ASP A 329 -15.53 3.89 2.41
N PHE A 330 -16.45 3.61 3.32
CA PHE A 330 -16.53 2.32 4.02
C PHE A 330 -17.02 1.18 3.11
N LEU A 331 -17.69 1.50 1.99
CA LEU A 331 -18.14 0.54 0.98
C LEU A 331 -17.21 0.46 -0.25
N LYS A 332 -16.07 1.13 -0.22
CA LYS A 332 -15.11 1.09 -1.33
C LYS A 332 -14.67 -0.35 -1.57
N GLY A 333 -15.09 -0.90 -2.72
CA GLY A 333 -14.85 -2.28 -3.17
C GLY A 333 -13.54 -2.45 -3.89
#